data_ecb4b17be2ef5aeb4588e7c5866ee25d
#
_entry.id   ecb4b17be2ef5aeb4588e7c5866ee25d
#
_cell.length_a   1.000
_cell.length_b   1.000
_cell.length_c   1.000
_cell.angle_alpha   90.00
_cell.angle_beta   90.00
_cell.angle_gamma   90.00
#
_symmetry.space_group_name_H-M   'P 1'
#
loop_
_entity.id
_entity.type
_entity.pdbx_description
1 polymer ?
#
loop_
_entity_poly.entity_id
_entity_poly.type
_entity_poly.pdbx_seq_one_letter_code
_entity_poly.pdbx_strand_id
1 'polypeptide(L)'
;MTRQISQHGLDKLKQWEGLKTKAYKDAGDVWTIGYGHTAAAGTPAPRQGMVITASEAESILLKDLSQYEAAVENNVNVKLNDNQFAALVSFAFNVGINAFKNSTLLKKLNKGDFDAVPTELMKWIKARGKKIQGLVNRRRAEGYLWMEGAYVTSKDVVPEQKTVHPVLKPEVIGPVISAASGLTGFATGSGPFQWALAAVMVISVAIGSFYFIKRLREAEL
;
A
#
# COMPACT_ATOMS: atom_id res chain seq x y z
N MET A 1 -8.76 -13.90 -23.29
CA MET A 1 -8.90 -12.50 -22.83
C MET A 1 -7.70 -12.24 -21.93
N THR A 2 -7.01 -11.14 -22.11
CA THR A 2 -5.91 -10.72 -21.23
C THR A 2 -6.48 -10.35 -19.86
N ARG A 3 -5.82 -10.75 -18.79
CA ARG A 3 -6.20 -10.37 -17.43
C ARG A 3 -6.14 -8.85 -17.26
N GLN A 4 -7.15 -8.27 -16.66
CA GLN A 4 -7.23 -6.84 -16.39
C GLN A 4 -6.97 -6.55 -14.91
N ILE A 5 -6.50 -5.34 -14.64
CA ILE A 5 -6.34 -4.82 -13.27
C ILE A 5 -7.71 -4.76 -12.59
N SER A 6 -7.78 -5.14 -11.30
CA SER A 6 -9.01 -5.00 -10.52
C SER A 6 -9.37 -3.54 -10.29
N GLN A 7 -10.65 -3.24 -10.02
CA GLN A 7 -11.07 -1.86 -9.70
C GLN A 7 -10.28 -1.28 -8.54
N HIS A 8 -10.02 -2.06 -7.49
CA HIS A 8 -9.18 -1.65 -6.36
C HIS A 8 -7.76 -1.24 -6.80
N GLY A 9 -7.13 -2.06 -7.64
CA GLY A 9 -5.80 -1.75 -8.18
C GLY A 9 -5.81 -0.51 -9.08
N LEU A 10 -6.85 -0.36 -9.92
CA LEU A 10 -7.02 0.81 -10.78
C LEU A 10 -7.17 2.10 -9.96
N ASP A 11 -7.96 2.08 -8.90
CA ASP A 11 -8.15 3.24 -8.02
C ASP A 11 -6.85 3.64 -7.30
N LYS A 12 -6.05 2.66 -6.87
CA LYS A 12 -4.72 2.93 -6.33
C LYS A 12 -3.80 3.56 -7.38
N LEU A 13 -3.76 3.05 -8.60
CA LEU A 13 -2.95 3.60 -9.69
C LEU A 13 -3.36 5.03 -10.04
N LYS A 14 -4.66 5.31 -10.15
CA LYS A 14 -5.21 6.66 -10.40
C LYS A 14 -4.76 7.68 -9.35
N GLN A 15 -4.64 7.28 -8.08
CA GLN A 15 -4.14 8.15 -6.99
C GLN A 15 -2.69 8.58 -7.22
N TRP A 16 -1.86 7.73 -7.85
CA TRP A 16 -0.45 8.05 -8.12
C TRP A 16 -0.26 8.94 -9.33
N GLU A 17 -1.02 8.69 -10.39
CA GLU A 17 -0.87 9.40 -11.64
C GLU A 17 -1.49 10.80 -11.58
N GLY A 18 -2.58 10.97 -10.81
CA GLY A 18 -3.32 12.24 -10.73
C GLY A 18 -4.06 12.58 -12.02
N LEU A 19 -5.28 13.07 -11.88
CA LEU A 19 -6.12 13.42 -13.03
C LEU A 19 -5.83 14.84 -13.54
N LYS A 20 -5.60 14.97 -14.85
CA LYS A 20 -5.54 16.24 -15.57
C LYS A 20 -6.56 16.24 -16.70
N THR A 21 -7.71 16.90 -16.49
CA THR A 21 -8.80 16.98 -17.48
C THR A 21 -8.51 17.93 -18.64
N LYS A 22 -7.54 18.83 -18.51
CA LYS A 22 -7.06 19.74 -19.58
C LYS A 22 -5.67 19.30 -20.02
N ALA A 23 -5.44 19.26 -21.33
CA ALA A 23 -4.12 18.98 -21.87
C ALA A 23 -3.10 20.02 -21.44
N TYR A 24 -1.91 19.54 -21.06
CA TYR A 24 -0.78 20.33 -20.63
C TYR A 24 0.52 19.80 -21.26
N LYS A 25 1.57 20.60 -21.25
CA LYS A 25 2.90 20.13 -21.61
C LYS A 25 3.63 19.64 -20.37
N ASP A 26 4.16 18.44 -20.44
CA ASP A 26 4.95 17.85 -19.37
C ASP A 26 6.37 18.44 -19.31
N ALA A 27 7.22 17.93 -18.42
CA ALA A 27 8.61 18.40 -18.28
C ALA A 27 9.50 18.14 -19.52
N GLY A 28 9.03 17.32 -20.44
CA GLY A 28 9.66 17.03 -21.74
C GLY A 28 9.05 17.81 -22.89
N ASP A 29 8.20 18.81 -22.63
CA ASP A 29 7.44 19.61 -23.63
C ASP A 29 6.48 18.77 -24.47
N VAL A 30 6.03 17.59 -23.95
CA VAL A 30 5.10 16.68 -24.61
C VAL A 30 3.66 16.96 -24.15
N TRP A 31 2.72 17.09 -25.12
CA TRP A 31 1.31 17.21 -24.81
C TRP A 31 0.79 15.97 -24.09
N THR A 32 0.24 16.17 -22.91
CA THR A 32 -0.21 15.13 -21.97
C THR A 32 -1.61 15.44 -21.47
N ILE A 33 -2.45 14.41 -21.24
CA ILE A 33 -3.81 14.57 -20.70
C ILE A 33 -4.20 13.35 -19.82
N GLY A 34 -5.25 13.47 -19.06
CA GLY A 34 -5.79 12.37 -18.25
C GLY A 34 -4.84 11.94 -17.14
N TYR A 35 -4.48 10.68 -17.12
CA TYR A 35 -3.55 10.05 -16.20
C TYR A 35 -2.16 9.85 -16.84
N GLY A 36 -1.64 10.89 -17.48
CA GLY A 36 -0.32 10.83 -18.11
C GLY A 36 -0.32 10.33 -19.56
N HIS A 37 -1.48 10.29 -20.22
CA HIS A 37 -1.60 9.87 -21.62
C HIS A 37 -0.94 10.88 -22.56
N THR A 38 -0.16 10.36 -23.51
CA THR A 38 0.54 11.13 -24.57
C THR A 38 0.25 10.52 -25.94
N ALA A 39 0.58 11.24 -27.01
CA ALA A 39 0.43 10.72 -28.37
C ALA A 39 1.22 9.41 -28.63
N ALA A 40 2.31 9.18 -27.90
CA ALA A 40 3.08 7.94 -27.99
C ALA A 40 2.33 6.72 -27.43
N ALA A 41 1.37 6.93 -26.51
CA ALA A 41 0.51 5.86 -26.00
C ALA A 41 -0.63 5.50 -26.97
N GLY A 42 -0.93 6.36 -27.94
CA GLY A 42 -1.95 6.12 -28.97
C GLY A 42 -3.00 7.21 -29.07
N THR A 43 -4.22 6.83 -29.45
CA THR A 43 -5.34 7.76 -29.60
C THR A 43 -6.18 7.85 -28.31
N PRO A 44 -6.67 9.09 -27.98
CA PRO A 44 -6.62 10.35 -28.75
C PRO A 44 -5.29 11.08 -28.54
N ALA A 45 -4.67 11.62 -29.60
CA ALA A 45 -3.43 12.43 -29.47
C ALA A 45 -3.74 13.74 -28.71
N PRO A 46 -3.13 14.01 -27.55
CA PRO A 46 -3.35 15.24 -26.81
C PRO A 46 -2.84 16.46 -27.58
N ARG A 47 -3.58 17.58 -27.52
CA ARG A 47 -3.25 18.83 -28.19
C ARG A 47 -3.67 20.03 -27.37
N GLN A 48 -3.14 21.19 -27.70
CA GLN A 48 -3.51 22.45 -27.06
C GLN A 48 -5.03 22.64 -27.02
N GLY A 49 -5.54 23.03 -25.86
CA GLY A 49 -6.98 23.30 -25.66
C GLY A 49 -7.86 22.07 -25.51
N MET A 50 -7.31 20.85 -25.65
CA MET A 50 -8.08 19.63 -25.45
C MET A 50 -8.54 19.49 -24.00
N VAL A 51 -9.81 19.17 -23.82
CA VAL A 51 -10.45 18.92 -22.52
C VAL A 51 -11.20 17.59 -22.59
N ILE A 52 -11.08 16.79 -21.55
CA ILE A 52 -11.79 15.51 -21.40
C ILE A 52 -12.48 15.45 -20.03
N THR A 53 -13.49 14.62 -19.92
CA THR A 53 -14.13 14.27 -18.65
C THR A 53 -13.30 13.27 -17.85
N ALA A 54 -13.61 13.08 -16.57
CA ALA A 54 -12.97 12.06 -15.74
C ALA A 54 -13.23 10.63 -16.27
N SER A 55 -14.42 10.38 -16.81
CA SER A 55 -14.80 9.09 -17.42
C SER A 55 -13.99 8.80 -18.70
N GLU A 56 -13.81 9.81 -19.55
CA GLU A 56 -12.96 9.67 -20.74
C GLU A 56 -11.50 9.43 -20.37
N ALA A 57 -10.99 10.13 -19.34
CA ALA A 57 -9.65 9.92 -18.83
C ALA A 57 -9.45 8.49 -18.31
N GLU A 58 -10.44 7.93 -17.61
CA GLU A 58 -10.42 6.54 -17.16
C GLU A 58 -10.45 5.56 -18.33
N SER A 59 -11.28 5.79 -19.31
CA SER A 59 -11.36 4.97 -20.52
C SER A 59 -10.03 4.96 -21.31
N ILE A 60 -9.34 6.11 -21.38
CA ILE A 60 -8.01 6.25 -21.97
C ILE A 60 -6.99 5.46 -21.15
N LEU A 61 -7.00 5.63 -19.82
CA LEU A 61 -6.09 4.91 -18.92
C LEU A 61 -6.21 3.39 -19.08
N LEU A 62 -7.43 2.86 -19.12
CA LEU A 62 -7.65 1.42 -19.31
C LEU A 62 -7.06 0.91 -20.63
N LYS A 63 -7.15 1.69 -21.72
CA LYS A 63 -6.49 1.36 -22.99
C LYS A 63 -4.97 1.37 -22.83
N ASP A 64 -4.41 2.39 -22.21
CA ASP A 64 -2.98 2.51 -21.98
C ASP A 64 -2.43 1.37 -21.12
N LEU A 65 -3.20 0.92 -20.13
CA LEU A 65 -2.80 -0.16 -19.21
C LEU A 65 -2.73 -1.52 -19.91
N SER A 66 -3.50 -1.76 -20.97
CA SER A 66 -3.63 -3.07 -21.63
C SER A 66 -2.28 -3.68 -22.04
N GLN A 67 -1.33 -2.86 -22.51
CA GLN A 67 0.01 -3.31 -22.88
C GLN A 67 0.86 -3.71 -21.66
N TYR A 68 0.66 -3.05 -20.51
CA TYR A 68 1.38 -3.36 -19.26
C TYR A 68 0.77 -4.58 -18.58
N GLU A 69 -0.54 -4.74 -18.64
CA GLU A 69 -1.26 -5.94 -18.19
C GLU A 69 -0.77 -7.16 -18.97
N ALA A 70 -0.72 -7.07 -20.29
CA ALA A 70 -0.17 -8.11 -21.16
C ALA A 70 1.32 -8.36 -20.85
N ALA A 71 2.11 -7.32 -20.57
CA ALA A 71 3.52 -7.49 -20.23
C ALA A 71 3.70 -8.24 -18.90
N VAL A 72 2.87 -7.97 -17.89
CA VAL A 72 2.89 -8.72 -16.62
C VAL A 72 2.44 -10.16 -16.84
N GLU A 73 1.31 -10.38 -17.51
CA GLU A 73 0.76 -11.71 -17.76
C GLU A 73 1.73 -12.61 -18.54
N ASN A 74 2.38 -12.08 -19.59
CA ASN A 74 3.27 -12.84 -20.45
C ASN A 74 4.67 -13.10 -19.87
N ASN A 75 5.09 -12.36 -18.82
CA ASN A 75 6.46 -12.50 -18.28
C ASN A 75 6.51 -13.02 -16.85
N VAL A 76 5.38 -13.10 -16.13
CA VAL A 76 5.31 -13.70 -14.79
C VAL A 76 4.91 -15.17 -14.90
N ASN A 77 5.74 -16.06 -14.40
CA ASN A 77 5.56 -17.51 -14.50
C ASN A 77 4.92 -18.14 -13.27
N VAL A 78 4.56 -17.32 -12.28
CA VAL A 78 3.93 -17.75 -11.02
C VAL A 78 2.52 -17.22 -10.91
N LYS A 79 1.66 -17.89 -10.13
CA LYS A 79 0.30 -17.41 -9.90
C LYS A 79 0.32 -16.15 -9.05
N LEU A 80 -0.40 -15.14 -9.49
CA LEU A 80 -0.61 -13.88 -8.78
C LEU A 80 -2.09 -13.75 -8.40
N ASN A 81 -2.36 -13.22 -7.21
CA ASN A 81 -3.69 -12.69 -6.91
C ASN A 81 -3.89 -11.31 -7.56
N ASP A 82 -5.08 -10.71 -7.41
CA ASP A 82 -5.41 -9.46 -8.09
C ASP A 82 -4.62 -8.26 -7.60
N ASN A 83 -4.30 -8.20 -6.30
CA ASN A 83 -3.50 -7.13 -5.73
C ASN A 83 -2.03 -7.22 -6.14
N GLN A 84 -1.48 -8.44 -6.19
CA GLN A 84 -0.12 -8.68 -6.70
C GLN A 84 -0.01 -8.32 -8.19
N PHE A 85 -0.99 -8.72 -8.98
CA PHE A 85 -1.06 -8.34 -10.38
C PHE A 85 -1.12 -6.83 -10.55
N ALA A 86 -2.01 -6.15 -9.81
CA ALA A 86 -2.14 -4.70 -9.84
C ALA A 86 -0.86 -3.96 -9.42
N ALA A 87 -0.16 -4.44 -8.40
CA ALA A 87 1.12 -3.86 -7.96
C ALA A 87 2.19 -3.93 -9.08
N LEU A 88 2.28 -5.06 -9.79
CA LEU A 88 3.23 -5.21 -10.91
C LEU A 88 2.82 -4.40 -12.13
N VAL A 89 1.52 -4.30 -12.44
CA VAL A 89 1.02 -3.44 -13.53
C VAL A 89 1.35 -1.97 -13.23
N SER A 90 1.10 -1.49 -12.00
CA SER A 90 1.48 -0.14 -11.57
C SER A 90 2.98 0.09 -11.68
N PHE A 91 3.79 -0.87 -11.25
CA PHE A 91 5.25 -0.78 -11.36
C PHE A 91 5.69 -0.72 -12.84
N ALA A 92 5.20 -1.62 -13.69
CA ALA A 92 5.53 -1.66 -15.11
C ALA A 92 5.08 -0.39 -15.83
N PHE A 93 3.91 0.17 -15.49
CA PHE A 93 3.39 1.43 -16.02
C PHE A 93 4.35 2.60 -15.73
N ASN A 94 4.91 2.63 -14.52
CA ASN A 94 5.81 3.72 -14.10
C ASN A 94 7.23 3.60 -14.67
N VAL A 95 7.81 2.39 -14.69
CA VAL A 95 9.22 2.21 -15.10
C VAL A 95 9.37 1.84 -16.58
N GLY A 96 8.28 1.45 -17.24
CA GLY A 96 8.25 0.97 -18.61
C GLY A 96 8.43 -0.55 -18.72
N ILE A 97 7.86 -1.12 -19.79
CA ILE A 97 7.82 -2.58 -20.02
C ILE A 97 9.24 -3.18 -20.10
N ASN A 98 10.17 -2.53 -20.79
CA ASN A 98 11.53 -3.05 -20.95
C ASN A 98 12.28 -3.08 -19.60
N ALA A 99 12.12 -2.06 -18.77
CA ALA A 99 12.72 -2.01 -17.45
C ALA A 99 12.12 -3.09 -16.53
N PHE A 100 10.81 -3.29 -16.58
CA PHE A 100 10.13 -4.37 -15.86
C PHE A 100 10.68 -5.75 -16.26
N LYS A 101 10.73 -6.07 -17.58
CA LYS A 101 11.21 -7.35 -18.10
C LYS A 101 12.64 -7.68 -17.69
N ASN A 102 13.50 -6.69 -17.60
CA ASN A 102 14.91 -6.86 -17.26
C ASN A 102 15.20 -6.77 -15.75
N SER A 103 14.17 -6.49 -14.92
CA SER A 103 14.33 -6.25 -13.50
C SER A 103 14.77 -7.50 -12.72
N THR A 104 15.54 -7.28 -11.65
CA THR A 104 15.82 -8.33 -10.67
C THR A 104 14.57 -8.75 -9.91
N LEU A 105 13.59 -7.85 -9.79
CA LEU A 105 12.27 -8.14 -9.23
C LEU A 105 11.63 -9.31 -9.98
N LEU A 106 11.47 -9.19 -11.30
CA LEU A 106 10.84 -10.23 -12.12
C LEU A 106 11.63 -11.55 -12.08
N LYS A 107 12.96 -11.47 -12.13
CA LYS A 107 13.83 -12.67 -12.06
C LYS A 107 13.66 -13.43 -10.75
N LYS A 108 13.54 -12.74 -9.61
CA LYS A 108 13.32 -13.35 -8.30
C LYS A 108 11.90 -13.89 -8.17
N LEU A 109 10.91 -13.11 -8.56
CA LEU A 109 9.51 -13.52 -8.53
C LEU A 109 9.30 -14.82 -9.32
N ASN A 110 9.86 -14.93 -10.51
CA ASN A 110 9.74 -16.12 -11.35
C ASN A 110 10.48 -17.36 -10.80
N LYS A 111 11.31 -17.18 -9.78
CA LYS A 111 11.89 -18.28 -8.98
C LYS A 111 11.04 -18.63 -7.74
N GLY A 112 9.88 -17.98 -7.58
CA GLY A 112 8.99 -18.16 -6.43
C GLY A 112 9.36 -17.33 -5.21
N ASP A 113 10.29 -16.38 -5.32
CA ASP A 113 10.70 -15.50 -4.21
C ASP A 113 9.75 -14.29 -4.11
N PHE A 114 8.55 -14.53 -3.57
CA PHE A 114 7.50 -13.51 -3.38
C PHE A 114 7.90 -12.47 -2.34
N ASP A 115 8.65 -12.86 -1.32
CA ASP A 115 9.06 -11.99 -0.21
C ASP A 115 10.10 -10.95 -0.64
N ALA A 116 10.83 -11.22 -1.72
CA ALA A 116 11.77 -10.26 -2.27
C ALA A 116 11.10 -9.07 -2.96
N VAL A 117 9.85 -9.18 -3.42
CA VAL A 117 9.21 -8.17 -4.28
C VAL A 117 9.17 -6.78 -3.64
N PRO A 118 8.72 -6.58 -2.37
CA PRO A 118 8.72 -5.25 -1.75
C PRO A 118 10.13 -4.63 -1.68
N THR A 119 11.14 -5.43 -1.38
CA THR A 119 12.53 -4.96 -1.32
C THR A 119 13.08 -4.60 -2.70
N GLU A 120 12.75 -5.38 -3.72
CA GLU A 120 13.16 -5.11 -5.10
C GLU A 120 12.48 -3.86 -5.67
N LEU A 121 11.20 -3.62 -5.35
CA LEU A 121 10.50 -2.37 -5.68
C LEU A 121 11.27 -1.15 -5.15
N MET A 122 11.74 -1.19 -3.90
CA MET A 122 12.45 -0.09 -3.26
C MET A 122 13.79 0.28 -3.90
N LYS A 123 14.31 -0.52 -4.83
CA LYS A 123 15.49 -0.14 -5.63
C LYS A 123 15.17 0.89 -6.72
N TRP A 124 13.90 1.08 -7.07
CA TRP A 124 13.41 1.97 -8.13
C TRP A 124 12.90 3.33 -7.61
N ILE A 125 13.72 3.97 -6.78
CA ILE A 125 13.40 5.25 -6.10
C ILE A 125 14.24 6.42 -6.58
N LYS A 126 15.04 6.23 -7.65
CA LYS A 126 15.93 7.27 -8.17
C LYS A 126 15.53 7.68 -9.58
N ALA A 127 15.64 8.98 -9.87
CA ALA A 127 15.60 9.53 -11.22
C ALA A 127 16.84 10.42 -11.43
N ARG A 128 17.53 10.26 -12.55
CA ARG A 128 18.79 10.94 -12.86
C ARG A 128 19.82 10.85 -11.71
N GLY A 129 19.93 9.67 -11.10
CA GLY A 129 20.83 9.38 -9.98
C GLY A 129 20.40 9.89 -8.61
N LYS A 130 19.39 10.76 -8.52
CA LYS A 130 18.90 11.33 -7.27
C LYS A 130 17.67 10.58 -6.75
N LYS A 131 17.61 10.37 -5.42
CA LYS A 131 16.43 9.82 -4.75
C LYS A 131 15.26 10.80 -4.84
N ILE A 132 14.10 10.33 -5.28
CA ILE A 132 12.88 11.11 -5.44
C ILE A 132 11.84 10.62 -4.44
N GLN A 133 11.37 11.52 -3.57
CA GLN A 133 10.41 11.15 -2.51
C GLN A 133 9.10 10.59 -3.07
N GLY A 134 8.59 11.13 -4.18
CA GLY A 134 7.40 10.60 -4.84
C GLY A 134 7.56 9.14 -5.28
N LEU A 135 8.75 8.76 -5.80
CA LEU A 135 9.04 7.37 -6.14
C LEU A 135 9.14 6.48 -4.90
N VAL A 136 9.71 6.99 -3.79
CA VAL A 136 9.72 6.25 -2.51
C VAL A 136 8.31 5.93 -2.05
N ASN A 137 7.43 6.93 -2.06
CA ASN A 137 6.04 6.76 -1.63
C ASN A 137 5.29 5.77 -2.54
N ARG A 138 5.49 5.88 -3.85
CA ARG A 138 4.90 4.97 -4.84
C ARG A 138 5.36 3.52 -4.64
N ARG A 139 6.66 3.29 -4.52
CA ARG A 139 7.20 1.92 -4.27
C ARG A 139 6.70 1.31 -2.98
N ARG A 140 6.59 2.13 -1.93
CA ARG A 140 5.99 1.67 -0.66
C ARG A 140 4.55 1.22 -0.84
N ALA A 141 3.73 2.01 -1.53
CA ALA A 141 2.34 1.66 -1.72
C ALA A 141 2.15 0.46 -2.65
N GLU A 142 2.97 0.31 -3.69
CA GLU A 142 2.99 -0.91 -4.51
C GLU A 142 3.40 -2.13 -3.66
N GLY A 143 4.37 -1.97 -2.75
CA GLY A 143 4.74 -3.00 -1.79
C GLY A 143 3.62 -3.35 -0.79
N TYR A 144 2.87 -2.36 -0.31
CA TYR A 144 1.69 -2.61 0.53
C TYR A 144 0.59 -3.34 -0.23
N LEU A 145 0.27 -2.90 -1.45
CA LEU A 145 -0.70 -3.57 -2.29
C LEU A 145 -0.29 -5.02 -2.58
N TRP A 146 0.99 -5.27 -2.81
CA TRP A 146 1.56 -6.60 -2.95
C TRP A 146 1.31 -7.48 -1.71
N MET A 147 1.55 -6.92 -0.52
CA MET A 147 1.38 -7.63 0.75
C MET A 147 -0.09 -7.84 1.12
N GLU A 148 -0.98 -6.89 0.85
CA GLU A 148 -2.44 -7.05 1.02
C GLU A 148 -2.96 -8.28 0.27
N GLY A 149 -2.36 -8.59 -0.87
CA GLY A 149 -2.69 -9.76 -1.64
C GLY A 149 -2.12 -11.07 -1.09
N ALA A 150 -1.12 -11.03 -0.22
CA ALA A 150 -0.52 -12.20 0.41
C ALA A 150 -1.35 -12.68 1.63
N TYR A 151 -2.14 -11.79 2.23
CA TYR A 151 -3.08 -12.21 3.27
C TYR A 151 -4.27 -12.91 2.61
N VAL A 152 -4.34 -14.22 2.78
CA VAL A 152 -5.51 -15.04 2.46
C VAL A 152 -6.71 -14.37 3.14
N THR A 153 -7.75 -14.06 2.38
CA THR A 153 -8.96 -13.49 3.00
C THR A 153 -9.46 -14.47 4.05
N SER A 154 -9.99 -13.96 5.16
CA SER A 154 -10.52 -14.77 6.26
C SER A 154 -11.60 -15.77 5.86
N LYS A 155 -12.00 -15.82 4.58
CA LYS A 155 -12.86 -16.85 3.99
C LYS A 155 -12.13 -18.14 3.64
N ASP A 156 -10.81 -18.10 3.48
CA ASP A 156 -9.98 -19.26 3.10
C ASP A 156 -9.18 -19.84 4.27
N VAL A 157 -9.19 -19.13 5.41
CA VAL A 157 -8.63 -19.66 6.65
C VAL A 157 -9.77 -20.30 7.43
N VAL A 158 -9.91 -21.62 7.37
CA VAL A 158 -10.47 -22.36 8.50
C VAL A 158 -9.58 -21.97 9.69
N PRO A 159 -10.10 -21.36 10.76
CA PRO A 159 -9.30 -21.01 11.91
C PRO A 159 -8.71 -22.32 12.45
N GLU A 160 -7.45 -22.58 12.14
CA GLU A 160 -6.70 -23.53 12.91
C GLU A 160 -6.73 -22.97 14.33
N GLN A 161 -7.49 -23.60 15.20
CA GLN A 161 -7.44 -23.28 16.62
C GLN A 161 -6.00 -23.53 17.04
N LYS A 162 -5.18 -22.47 16.99
CA LYS A 162 -3.92 -22.45 17.72
C LYS A 162 -4.34 -22.70 19.15
N THR A 163 -4.13 -23.91 19.60
CA THR A 163 -4.11 -24.20 21.03
C THR A 163 -3.09 -23.21 21.60
N VAL A 164 -3.62 -22.15 22.17
CA VAL A 164 -2.82 -21.20 22.95
C VAL A 164 -2.30 -22.06 24.07
N HIS A 165 -1.06 -22.50 23.97
CA HIS A 165 -0.40 -23.09 25.12
C HIS A 165 -0.47 -22.04 26.23
N PRO A 166 -1.12 -22.33 27.38
CA PRO A 166 -1.23 -21.35 28.45
C PRO A 166 0.13 -21.21 29.11
N VAL A 167 0.93 -20.28 28.58
CA VAL A 167 2.17 -19.85 29.24
C VAL A 167 1.85 -18.90 30.41
N LEU A 168 0.60 -18.46 30.51
CA LEU A 168 0.13 -17.67 31.65
C LEU A 168 -0.56 -18.59 32.65
N LYS A 169 0.08 -18.76 33.81
CA LYS A 169 -0.54 -19.43 34.95
C LYS A 169 -1.85 -18.73 35.30
N PRO A 170 -2.90 -19.47 35.75
CA PRO A 170 -4.21 -18.90 36.09
C PRO A 170 -4.16 -17.71 37.04
N GLU A 171 -3.14 -17.63 37.87
CA GLU A 171 -2.90 -16.56 38.86
C GLU A 171 -2.64 -15.19 38.22
N VAL A 172 -2.19 -15.13 36.96
CA VAL A 172 -1.88 -13.87 36.26
C VAL A 172 -3.09 -13.38 35.44
N ILE A 173 -4.03 -14.26 35.08
CA ILE A 173 -5.19 -13.89 34.26
C ILE A 173 -6.29 -13.23 35.07
N GLY A 174 -6.44 -13.58 36.35
CA GLY A 174 -7.47 -13.05 37.22
C GLY A 174 -7.44 -11.51 37.34
N PRO A 175 -6.29 -10.88 37.64
CA PRO A 175 -6.20 -9.42 37.75
C PRO A 175 -6.47 -8.69 36.42
N VAL A 176 -6.09 -9.27 35.26
CA VAL A 176 -6.27 -8.64 33.96
C VAL A 176 -7.74 -8.66 33.52
N ILE A 177 -8.44 -9.76 33.76
CA ILE A 177 -9.88 -9.85 33.46
C ILE A 177 -10.69 -8.92 34.39
N SER A 178 -10.30 -8.84 35.66
CA SER A 178 -10.94 -7.92 36.61
C SER A 178 -10.72 -6.45 36.23
N ALA A 179 -9.57 -6.10 35.68
CA ALA A 179 -9.30 -4.74 35.18
C ALA A 179 -10.12 -4.41 33.92
N ALA A 180 -10.29 -5.37 33.00
CA ALA A 180 -11.08 -5.18 31.79
C ALA A 180 -12.58 -5.05 32.07
N SER A 181 -13.12 -5.84 32.99
CA SER A 181 -14.54 -5.74 33.40
C SER A 181 -14.82 -4.48 34.24
N GLY A 182 -13.82 -3.95 34.93
CA GLY A 182 -13.92 -2.66 35.64
C GLY A 182 -14.05 -1.46 34.69
N LEU A 183 -13.41 -1.49 33.55
CA LEU A 183 -13.42 -0.40 32.57
C LEU A 183 -14.79 -0.13 31.92
N THR A 184 -15.62 -1.16 31.74
CA THR A 184 -16.97 -0.99 31.18
C THR A 184 -17.94 -0.31 32.14
N GLY A 185 -17.72 -0.41 33.48
CA GLY A 185 -18.51 0.27 34.49
C GLY A 185 -18.21 1.76 34.66
N PHE A 186 -17.05 2.23 34.15
CA PHE A 186 -16.62 3.63 34.29
C PHE A 186 -17.21 4.56 33.25
N ALA A 187 -17.70 4.05 32.14
CA ALA A 187 -18.21 4.88 31.04
C ALA A 187 -19.59 5.51 31.31
N THR A 188 -20.28 5.11 32.40
CA THR A 188 -21.69 5.45 32.64
C THR A 188 -22.00 6.11 33.97
N GLY A 189 -21.00 6.37 34.86
CA GLY A 189 -21.24 6.92 36.17
C GLY A 189 -20.58 8.28 36.41
N SER A 190 -21.18 9.14 37.25
CA SER A 190 -20.76 10.53 37.56
C SER A 190 -20.39 10.77 39.04
N GLY A 191 -19.85 9.76 39.73
CA GLY A 191 -19.54 9.87 41.15
C GLY A 191 -18.09 10.31 41.49
N PRO A 192 -17.84 10.84 42.71
CA PRO A 192 -16.49 11.30 43.15
C PRO A 192 -15.41 10.22 43.03
N PHE A 193 -15.78 8.97 43.22
CA PHE A 193 -14.88 7.82 43.14
C PHE A 193 -14.35 7.59 41.71
N GLN A 194 -15.15 7.90 40.69
CA GLN A 194 -14.77 7.77 39.29
C GLN A 194 -13.75 8.82 38.88
N TRP A 195 -13.87 10.04 39.38
CA TRP A 195 -12.90 11.10 39.15
C TRP A 195 -11.55 10.77 39.78
N ALA A 196 -11.54 10.14 40.96
CA ALA A 196 -10.30 9.70 41.60
C ALA A 196 -9.58 8.62 40.78
N LEU A 197 -10.33 7.66 40.23
CA LEU A 197 -9.77 6.61 39.38
C LEU A 197 -9.30 7.14 38.00
N ALA A 198 -10.03 8.07 37.40
CA ALA A 198 -9.60 8.75 36.19
C ALA A 198 -8.28 9.50 36.41
N ALA A 199 -8.14 10.19 37.55
CA ALA A 199 -6.89 10.87 37.92
C ALA A 199 -5.72 9.89 38.07
N VAL A 200 -5.92 8.73 38.71
CA VAL A 200 -4.90 7.69 38.84
C VAL A 200 -4.48 7.13 37.48
N MET A 201 -5.43 6.92 36.55
CA MET A 201 -5.11 6.44 35.19
C MET A 201 -4.28 7.48 34.44
N VAL A 202 -4.66 8.74 34.46
CA VAL A 202 -3.90 9.82 33.78
C VAL A 202 -2.48 9.92 34.34
N ILE A 203 -2.30 9.84 35.63
CA ILE A 203 -0.98 9.87 36.29
C ILE A 203 -0.16 8.64 35.87
N SER A 204 -0.77 7.46 35.84
CA SER A 204 -0.07 6.23 35.44
C SER A 204 0.41 6.27 33.99
N VAL A 205 -0.40 6.81 33.05
CA VAL A 205 -0.01 7.02 31.66
C VAL A 205 1.12 8.04 31.53
N ALA A 206 1.05 9.13 32.28
CA ALA A 206 2.10 10.16 32.28
C ALA A 206 3.45 9.61 32.81
N ILE A 207 3.43 8.84 33.90
CA ILE A 207 4.62 8.18 34.45
C ILE A 207 5.18 7.16 33.43
N GLY A 208 4.33 6.32 32.83
CA GLY A 208 4.73 5.34 31.83
C GLY A 208 5.38 5.99 30.59
N SER A 209 4.79 7.07 30.10
CA SER A 209 5.32 7.84 28.98
C SER A 209 6.67 8.49 29.32
N PHE A 210 6.81 9.03 30.55
CA PHE A 210 8.08 9.62 31.02
C PHE A 210 9.21 8.59 31.05
N TYR A 211 8.96 7.40 31.63
CA TYR A 211 9.97 6.33 31.66
C TYR A 211 10.29 5.78 30.27
N PHE A 212 9.29 5.69 29.39
CA PHE A 212 9.49 5.26 28.02
C PHE A 212 10.40 6.24 27.25
N ILE A 213 10.11 7.55 27.32
CA ILE A 213 10.93 8.59 26.67
C ILE A 213 12.36 8.63 27.26
N LYS A 214 12.49 8.49 28.58
CA LYS A 214 13.80 8.42 29.24
C LYS A 214 14.61 7.25 28.70
N ARG A 215 14.00 6.06 28.59
CA ARG A 215 14.66 4.86 28.05
C ARG A 215 15.07 4.99 26.59
N LEU A 216 14.28 5.68 25.77
CA LEU A 216 14.63 5.96 24.38
C LEU A 216 15.87 6.89 24.29
N ARG A 217 15.95 7.92 25.15
CA ARG A 217 17.11 8.81 25.18
C ARG A 217 18.40 8.13 25.67
N GLU A 218 18.28 7.18 26.59
CA GLU A 218 19.43 6.41 27.09
C GLU A 218 19.90 5.33 26.08
N ALA A 219 19.09 4.98 25.08
CA ALA A 219 19.44 4.05 24.01
C ALA A 219 20.06 4.73 22.76
N GLU A 220 20.06 6.07 22.71
CA GLU A 220 20.68 6.87 21.65
C GLU A 220 22.06 7.44 22.03
N LEU A 221 22.57 7.14 23.23
CA LEU A 221 23.94 7.43 23.70
C LEU A 221 24.79 6.17 23.71
#